data_03dd5df4dab827ec48e3b1f6caf4aa5d
#
_entry.id   03dd5df4dab827ec48e3b1f6caf4aa5d
#
_cell.length_a   1.000
_cell.length_b   1.000
_cell.length_c   1.000
_cell.angle_alpha   90.00
_cell.angle_beta   90.00
_cell.angle_gamma   90.00
#
_symmetry.space_group_name_H-M   'P 1'
#
loop_
_entity.id
_entity.type
_entity.pdbx_description
1 polymer ?
#
loop_
_entity_poly.entity_id
_entity_poly.type
_entity_poly.pdbx_seq_one_letter_code
_entity_poly.pdbx_strand_id
1 'polypeptide(L)'
;ITERALPDVRDGLKPVQRRILYSLDGLAGSDKPHRKCARIVGDTMGKYHPHGDSSIYEGLVNMAQNWKLPIPLVDPHGNFGAVDGSGAAAMRYTEARISKYTEDVCMKDLPFFKDQFIPNFDGTETEPTFLPFQVPNILVSGSTGIAVGMATNIPTHNLGEVIDATVAYLNDPEIQLEDLLALMPGPDFATGGIINATPEELYNVYATGLGKIKVRGKVEVRDIGYGRKSICVTELPYTMIGGTAKFLDTVAELVRNRELPAVVDIADRGDKNGECLCIDVKKGTSDEEIQNIINILYKKAALEDTFGVNINCINNGKPEVMGLKKILKVYTDFKYGLYDTK
;
A
#
# COMPACT_ATOMS: atom_id res chain seq x y z
N ILE A 1 -8.12 -10.21 -18.77
CA ILE A 1 -8.59 -9.04 -18.00
C ILE A 1 -8.37 -9.27 -16.51
N THR A 2 -8.77 -10.43 -15.99
CA THR A 2 -8.63 -10.79 -14.58
C THR A 2 -7.18 -10.80 -14.10
N GLU A 3 -6.28 -11.36 -14.88
CA GLU A 3 -4.84 -11.42 -14.58
C GLU A 3 -4.17 -10.04 -14.50
N ARG A 4 -4.73 -9.03 -15.17
CA ARG A 4 -4.20 -7.65 -15.12
C ARG A 4 -4.51 -6.93 -13.82
N ALA A 5 -5.61 -7.30 -13.16
CA ALA A 5 -6.11 -6.60 -11.98
C ALA A 5 -5.73 -7.28 -10.66
N LEU A 6 -5.48 -8.59 -10.68
CA LEU A 6 -5.21 -9.37 -9.48
C LEU A 6 -3.71 -9.69 -9.35
N PRO A 7 -3.16 -9.63 -8.12
CA PRO A 7 -1.77 -10.02 -7.89
C PRO A 7 -1.62 -11.54 -7.88
N ASP A 8 -0.45 -12.04 -8.29
CA ASP A 8 -0.09 -13.43 -8.11
C ASP A 8 0.28 -13.69 -6.65
N VAL A 9 -0.20 -14.79 -6.07
CA VAL A 9 0.05 -15.10 -4.66
C VAL A 9 1.54 -15.33 -4.37
N ARG A 10 2.33 -15.76 -5.36
CA ARG A 10 3.74 -16.07 -5.20
C ARG A 10 4.61 -14.83 -4.93
N ASP A 11 4.33 -13.72 -5.62
CA ASP A 11 5.12 -12.49 -5.51
C ASP A 11 4.31 -11.23 -5.17
N GLY A 12 2.98 -11.34 -5.07
CA GLY A 12 2.13 -10.20 -4.75
C GLY A 12 2.06 -9.14 -5.84
N LEU A 13 2.44 -9.47 -7.07
CA LEU A 13 2.54 -8.49 -8.16
C LEU A 13 1.53 -8.78 -9.27
N LYS A 14 1.04 -7.69 -9.86
CA LYS A 14 0.34 -7.73 -11.15
C LYS A 14 1.37 -7.86 -12.28
N PRO A 15 0.99 -8.37 -13.45
CA PRO A 15 1.92 -8.48 -14.58
C PRO A 15 2.67 -7.18 -14.93
N VAL A 16 1.98 -6.04 -14.96
CA VAL A 16 2.62 -4.75 -15.26
C VAL A 16 3.70 -4.40 -14.24
N GLN A 17 3.45 -4.64 -12.97
CA GLN A 17 4.42 -4.37 -11.91
C GLN A 17 5.65 -5.25 -12.02
N ARG A 18 5.46 -6.54 -12.26
CA ARG A 18 6.55 -7.51 -12.44
C ARG A 18 7.42 -7.14 -13.64
N ARG A 19 6.81 -6.77 -14.74
CA ARG A 19 7.49 -6.35 -15.97
C ARG A 19 8.28 -5.06 -15.80
N ILE A 20 7.73 -4.08 -15.06
CA ILE A 20 8.43 -2.85 -14.72
C ILE A 20 9.67 -3.14 -13.89
N LEU A 21 9.53 -3.92 -12.83
CA LEU A 21 10.66 -4.25 -11.95
C LEU A 21 11.74 -5.04 -12.69
N TYR A 22 11.36 -5.95 -13.56
CA TYR A 22 12.30 -6.70 -14.37
C TYR A 22 13.06 -5.80 -15.36
N SER A 23 12.39 -4.91 -16.07
CA SER A 23 13.02 -3.92 -16.95
C SER A 23 13.95 -3.00 -16.16
N LEU A 24 13.49 -2.53 -15.02
CA LEU A 24 14.22 -1.58 -14.19
C LEU A 24 15.52 -2.18 -13.63
N ASP A 25 15.47 -3.44 -13.21
CA ASP A 25 16.66 -4.15 -12.73
C ASP A 25 17.77 -4.20 -13.79
N GLY A 26 17.39 -4.41 -15.03
CA GLY A 26 18.33 -4.41 -16.16
C GLY A 26 18.89 -3.03 -16.53
N LEU A 27 18.15 -1.96 -16.24
CA LEU A 27 18.51 -0.57 -16.61
C LEU A 27 19.20 0.18 -15.50
N ALA A 28 18.74 0.04 -14.27
CA ALA A 28 19.17 0.86 -13.14
C ALA A 28 19.10 0.09 -11.82
N GLY A 29 20.15 -0.63 -11.47
CA GLY A 29 20.33 -1.23 -10.16
C GLY A 29 20.39 -0.16 -9.06
N SER A 30 20.24 -0.58 -7.80
CA SER A 30 20.13 0.34 -6.66
C SER A 30 21.38 1.18 -6.38
N ASP A 31 22.53 0.75 -6.88
CA ASP A 31 23.84 1.41 -6.75
C ASP A 31 24.21 2.25 -7.98
N LYS A 32 23.35 2.29 -9.00
CA LYS A 32 23.58 3.03 -10.25
C LYS A 32 22.77 4.32 -10.29
N PRO A 33 23.15 5.28 -11.16
CA PRO A 33 22.32 6.48 -11.33
C PRO A 33 20.89 6.14 -11.73
N HIS A 34 19.96 6.94 -11.26
CA HIS A 34 18.56 6.87 -11.70
C HIS A 34 18.47 7.06 -13.22
N ARG A 35 17.47 6.43 -13.82
CA ARG A 35 17.16 6.54 -15.25
C ARG A 35 15.87 7.30 -15.48
N LYS A 36 15.74 7.98 -16.60
CA LYS A 36 14.49 8.65 -17.01
C LYS A 36 13.33 7.65 -17.00
N CYS A 37 12.22 8.01 -16.38
CA CYS A 37 11.03 7.16 -16.36
C CYS A 37 10.51 6.89 -17.77
N ALA A 38 10.62 7.86 -18.69
CA ALA A 38 10.27 7.66 -20.09
C ALA A 38 11.04 6.51 -20.73
N ARG A 39 12.32 6.33 -20.41
CA ARG A 39 13.14 5.22 -20.90
C ARG A 39 12.67 3.89 -20.30
N ILE A 40 12.41 3.86 -19.00
CA ILE A 40 11.94 2.66 -18.29
C ILE A 40 10.60 2.20 -18.86
N VAL A 41 9.65 3.13 -19.02
CA VAL A 41 8.34 2.87 -19.60
C VAL A 41 8.46 2.36 -21.04
N GLY A 42 9.33 2.99 -21.84
CA GLY A 42 9.57 2.59 -23.23
C GLY A 42 10.12 1.17 -23.35
N ASP A 43 11.10 0.81 -22.53
CA ASP A 43 11.67 -0.54 -22.52
C ASP A 43 10.64 -1.58 -22.07
N THR A 44 9.88 -1.29 -21.02
CA THR A 44 8.82 -2.17 -20.52
C THR A 44 7.76 -2.42 -21.58
N MET A 45 7.28 -1.35 -22.20
CA MET A 45 6.24 -1.41 -23.24
C MET A 45 6.75 -2.14 -24.48
N GLY A 46 7.96 -1.85 -24.92
CA GLY A 46 8.50 -2.43 -26.15
C GLY A 46 8.86 -3.91 -26.02
N LYS A 47 9.32 -4.34 -24.85
CA LYS A 47 9.80 -5.71 -24.64
C LYS A 47 8.78 -6.65 -24.04
N TYR A 48 7.97 -6.19 -23.07
CA TYR A 48 7.18 -7.10 -22.23
C TYR A 48 5.70 -6.76 -22.14
N HIS A 49 5.31 -5.48 -22.16
CA HIS A 49 3.95 -5.07 -21.84
C HIS A 49 3.34 -4.23 -22.97
N PRO A 50 2.70 -4.88 -23.98
CA PRO A 50 2.21 -4.21 -25.19
C PRO A 50 0.88 -3.47 -24.94
N HIS A 51 0.89 -2.52 -24.03
CA HIS A 51 -0.27 -1.71 -23.63
C HIS A 51 0.12 -0.24 -23.55
N GLY A 52 -0.81 0.64 -23.20
CA GLY A 52 -0.57 2.07 -23.15
C GLY A 52 0.53 2.49 -22.16
N ASP A 53 1.33 3.47 -22.54
CA ASP A 53 2.42 4.00 -21.73
C ASP A 53 1.95 4.63 -20.41
N SER A 54 0.77 5.26 -20.41
CA SER A 54 0.20 5.89 -19.21
C SER A 54 -0.04 4.90 -18.08
N SER A 55 -0.56 3.72 -18.39
CA SER A 55 -0.80 2.68 -17.38
C SER A 55 0.50 2.11 -16.82
N ILE A 56 1.54 2.00 -17.65
CA ILE A 56 2.86 1.55 -17.22
C ILE A 56 3.49 2.59 -16.29
N TYR A 57 3.46 3.87 -16.68
CA TYR A 57 3.99 4.94 -15.85
C TYR A 57 3.27 5.05 -14.50
N GLU A 58 1.95 4.93 -14.51
CA GLU A 58 1.16 4.92 -13.27
C GLU A 58 1.57 3.76 -12.35
N GLY A 59 1.79 2.57 -12.90
CA GLY A 59 2.29 1.42 -12.14
C GLY A 59 3.68 1.67 -11.54
N LEU A 60 4.58 2.28 -12.30
CA LEU A 60 5.90 2.67 -11.83
C LEU A 60 5.81 3.69 -10.69
N VAL A 61 5.01 4.73 -10.86
CA VAL A 61 4.80 5.77 -9.86
C VAL A 61 4.24 5.20 -8.56
N ASN A 62 3.22 4.35 -8.64
CA ASN A 62 2.59 3.75 -7.46
C ASN A 62 3.58 2.93 -6.63
N MET A 63 4.51 2.22 -7.24
CA MET A 63 5.53 1.44 -6.53
C MET A 63 6.61 2.29 -5.87
N ALA A 64 6.69 3.57 -6.19
CA ALA A 64 7.66 4.51 -5.63
C ALA A 64 7.09 5.39 -4.52
N GLN A 65 5.77 5.39 -4.33
CA GLN A 65 5.10 6.29 -3.39
C GLN A 65 5.09 5.71 -1.98
N ASN A 66 5.79 6.37 -1.06
CA ASN A 66 5.95 5.90 0.32
C ASN A 66 4.70 6.07 1.20
N TRP A 67 3.66 6.73 0.71
CA TRP A 67 2.36 6.79 1.40
C TRP A 67 1.40 5.69 0.95
N LYS A 68 1.73 4.97 -0.10
CA LYS A 68 0.99 3.77 -0.56
C LYS A 68 1.65 2.48 -0.12
N LEU A 69 2.98 2.41 -0.21
CA LEU A 69 3.77 1.26 0.21
C LEU A 69 4.65 1.63 1.41
N PRO A 70 4.56 0.91 2.53
CA PRO A 70 5.47 1.12 3.67
C PRO A 70 6.92 0.97 3.26
N ILE A 71 7.20 0.05 2.33
CA ILE A 71 8.52 -0.17 1.75
C ILE A 71 8.40 -0.08 0.24
N PRO A 72 8.72 1.07 -0.38
CA PRO A 72 8.65 1.22 -1.83
C PRO A 72 9.55 0.22 -2.56
N LEU A 73 9.03 -0.32 -3.66
CA LEU A 73 9.78 -1.25 -4.52
C LEU A 73 10.66 -0.52 -5.53
N VAL A 74 10.38 0.74 -5.78
CA VAL A 74 11.08 1.62 -6.72
C VAL A 74 11.62 2.82 -5.96
N ASP A 75 12.86 3.23 -6.26
CA ASP A 75 13.52 4.40 -5.69
C ASP A 75 13.35 5.60 -6.63
N PRO A 76 12.55 6.60 -6.24
CA PRO A 76 12.21 7.73 -7.11
C PRO A 76 13.21 8.87 -7.02
N HIS A 77 13.30 9.66 -8.11
CA HIS A 77 13.97 10.94 -8.13
C HIS A 77 13.14 11.95 -8.92
N GLY A 78 12.78 13.04 -8.28
CA GLY A 78 11.91 14.06 -8.84
C GLY A 78 10.52 14.06 -8.19
N ASN A 79 9.54 14.66 -8.86
CA ASN A 79 8.20 14.80 -8.36
C ASN A 79 7.33 13.57 -8.72
N PHE A 80 7.10 12.72 -7.73
CA PHE A 80 6.23 11.54 -7.85
C PHE A 80 4.84 11.74 -7.21
N GLY A 81 4.44 12.99 -7.04
CA GLY A 81 3.16 13.33 -6.42
C GLY A 81 3.26 13.50 -4.92
N ALA A 82 2.11 13.62 -4.28
CA ALA A 82 2.01 13.78 -2.83
C ALA A 82 0.76 13.09 -2.28
N VAL A 83 0.75 12.89 -0.97
CA VAL A 83 -0.37 12.22 -0.28
C VAL A 83 -1.69 13.00 -0.37
N ASP A 84 -1.63 14.30 -0.64
CA ASP A 84 -2.81 15.16 -0.83
C ASP A 84 -3.57 14.89 -2.14
N GLY A 85 -3.00 14.08 -3.03
CA GLY A 85 -3.58 13.76 -4.34
C GLY A 85 -2.93 14.49 -5.51
N SER A 86 -1.92 15.32 -5.24
CA SER A 86 -1.12 15.93 -6.31
C SER A 86 -0.46 14.84 -7.14
N GLY A 87 -0.60 14.94 -8.47
CA GLY A 87 -0.07 13.95 -9.40
C GLY A 87 1.43 14.06 -9.59
N ALA A 88 2.03 12.98 -10.09
CA ALA A 88 3.42 12.97 -10.50
C ALA A 88 3.64 13.87 -11.72
N ALA A 89 4.85 14.41 -11.87
CA ALA A 89 5.26 15.06 -13.09
C ALA A 89 5.28 14.07 -14.26
N ALA A 90 5.25 14.59 -15.48
CA ALA A 90 5.33 13.75 -16.69
C ALA A 90 6.62 12.90 -16.70
N MET A 91 6.54 11.71 -17.31
CA MET A 91 7.64 10.73 -17.28
C MET A 91 8.96 11.23 -17.86
N ARG A 92 8.94 12.27 -18.69
CA ARG A 92 10.16 12.89 -19.24
C ARG A 92 10.95 13.68 -18.20
N TYR A 93 10.32 14.04 -17.07
CA TYR A 93 10.95 14.85 -16.01
C TYR A 93 11.37 14.03 -14.79
N THR A 94 10.83 12.84 -14.62
CA THR A 94 11.09 12.00 -13.45
C THR A 94 12.09 10.90 -13.77
N GLU A 95 12.78 10.44 -12.73
CA GLU A 95 13.77 9.36 -12.82
C GLU A 95 13.51 8.33 -11.75
N ALA A 96 13.96 7.11 -11.99
CA ALA A 96 13.79 6.01 -11.04
C ALA A 96 14.91 4.99 -11.17
N ARG A 97 15.07 4.20 -10.13
CA ARG A 97 15.89 2.99 -10.10
C ARG A 97 15.25 1.98 -9.16
N ILE A 98 15.75 0.74 -9.21
CA ILE A 98 15.26 -0.28 -8.31
C ILE A 98 15.62 0.10 -6.87
N SER A 99 14.72 -0.14 -5.92
CA SER A 99 15.05 0.10 -4.52
C SER A 99 16.03 -0.95 -4.02
N LYS A 100 16.87 -0.59 -3.03
CA LYS A 100 17.79 -1.53 -2.43
C LYS A 100 17.08 -2.73 -1.80
N TYR A 101 15.95 -2.49 -1.17
CA TYR A 101 15.10 -3.55 -0.62
C TYR A 101 14.70 -4.56 -1.70
N THR A 102 14.19 -4.09 -2.84
CA THR A 102 13.76 -4.97 -3.93
C THR A 102 14.94 -5.75 -4.52
N GLU A 103 16.09 -5.09 -4.68
CA GLU A 103 17.30 -5.75 -5.17
C GLU A 103 17.74 -6.87 -4.23
N ASP A 104 17.82 -6.59 -2.92
CA ASP A 104 18.31 -7.54 -1.93
C ASP A 104 17.33 -8.67 -1.63
N VAL A 105 16.03 -8.36 -1.56
CA VAL A 105 14.99 -9.29 -1.11
C VAL A 105 14.37 -10.08 -2.27
N CYS A 106 14.53 -9.62 -3.50
CA CYS A 106 13.86 -10.18 -4.66
C CYS A 106 14.81 -10.49 -5.82
N MET A 107 15.49 -9.48 -6.36
CA MET A 107 16.16 -9.61 -7.66
C MET A 107 17.44 -10.42 -7.63
N LYS A 108 18.11 -10.54 -6.48
CA LYS A 108 19.35 -11.31 -6.35
C LYS A 108 19.22 -12.77 -6.75
N ASP A 109 18.09 -13.39 -6.44
CA ASP A 109 17.87 -14.81 -6.73
C ASP A 109 17.31 -15.04 -8.13
N LEU A 110 16.85 -14.02 -8.83
CA LEU A 110 16.20 -14.15 -10.13
C LEU A 110 17.07 -14.89 -11.17
N PRO A 111 18.39 -14.64 -11.27
CA PRO A 111 19.24 -15.34 -12.25
C PRO A 111 19.23 -16.86 -12.12
N PHE A 112 18.95 -17.42 -10.93
CA PHE A 112 18.88 -18.86 -10.71
C PHE A 112 17.65 -19.53 -11.36
N PHE A 113 16.66 -18.75 -11.76
CA PHE A 113 15.36 -19.23 -12.26
C PHE A 113 15.11 -18.86 -13.73
N LYS A 114 16.14 -18.50 -14.49
CA LYS A 114 16.03 -18.14 -15.91
C LYS A 114 15.45 -19.26 -16.78
N ASP A 115 15.65 -20.50 -16.41
CA ASP A 115 15.09 -21.67 -17.10
C ASP A 115 13.56 -21.74 -17.00
N GLN A 116 12.97 -21.02 -16.04
CA GLN A 116 11.53 -20.94 -15.84
C GLN A 116 10.89 -19.70 -16.53
N PHE A 117 11.68 -18.89 -17.22
CA PHE A 117 11.17 -17.76 -17.96
C PHE A 117 10.38 -18.23 -19.18
N ILE A 118 9.42 -17.43 -19.61
CA ILE A 118 8.59 -17.70 -20.80
C ILE A 118 8.91 -16.69 -21.89
N PRO A 119 8.61 -17.00 -23.16
CA PRO A 119 8.69 -16.03 -24.23
C PRO A 119 7.75 -14.82 -23.96
N ASN A 120 8.20 -13.64 -24.36
CA ASN A 120 7.36 -12.46 -24.35
C ASN A 120 6.31 -12.52 -25.48
N PHE A 121 5.52 -11.44 -25.65
CA PHE A 121 4.40 -11.39 -26.57
C PHE A 121 4.77 -11.62 -28.06
N ASP A 122 5.99 -11.26 -28.48
CA ASP A 122 6.45 -11.41 -29.89
C ASP A 122 7.56 -12.45 -30.06
N GLY A 123 7.95 -13.15 -29.00
CA GLY A 123 8.96 -14.19 -29.03
C GLY A 123 10.41 -13.69 -29.13
N THR A 124 10.66 -12.38 -29.05
CA THR A 124 12.02 -11.82 -29.18
C THR A 124 12.79 -11.78 -27.85
N GLU A 125 12.07 -11.80 -26.73
CA GLU A 125 12.66 -11.75 -25.38
C GLU A 125 12.04 -12.85 -24.53
N THR A 126 12.62 -13.08 -23.35
CA THR A 126 12.02 -13.92 -22.32
C THR A 126 11.74 -13.07 -21.07
N GLU A 127 10.71 -13.46 -20.32
CA GLU A 127 10.30 -12.74 -19.11
C GLU A 127 9.95 -13.71 -17.98
N PRO A 128 10.14 -13.30 -16.71
CA PRO A 128 9.76 -14.12 -15.57
C PRO A 128 8.23 -14.13 -15.39
N THR A 129 7.69 -15.25 -14.94
CA THR A 129 6.28 -15.37 -14.54
C THR A 129 6.07 -15.07 -13.06
N PHE A 130 7.14 -15.00 -12.31
CA PHE A 130 7.19 -14.61 -10.89
C PHE A 130 8.52 -13.95 -10.56
N LEU A 131 8.55 -13.17 -9.50
CA LEU A 131 9.80 -12.69 -8.89
C LEU A 131 10.01 -13.40 -7.55
N PRO A 132 11.24 -13.86 -7.27
CA PRO A 132 11.50 -14.76 -6.13
C PRO A 132 11.68 -14.00 -4.81
N PHE A 133 10.65 -13.28 -4.36
CA PHE A 133 10.69 -12.59 -3.07
C PHE A 133 11.00 -13.56 -1.93
N GLN A 134 11.89 -13.16 -1.05
CA GLN A 134 12.26 -13.92 0.16
C GLN A 134 11.24 -13.79 1.28
N VAL A 135 10.20 -12.99 1.07
CA VAL A 135 9.09 -12.76 2.01
C VAL A 135 7.77 -12.82 1.26
N PRO A 136 6.62 -13.10 1.91
CA PRO A 136 5.32 -13.03 1.27
C PRO A 136 4.96 -11.58 0.89
N ASN A 137 5.40 -11.15 -0.27
CA ASN A 137 5.23 -9.75 -0.70
C ASN A 137 3.76 -9.36 -0.85
N ILE A 138 2.88 -10.30 -1.12
CA ILE A 138 1.44 -10.03 -1.18
C ILE A 138 0.91 -9.41 0.13
N LEU A 139 1.47 -9.81 1.27
CA LEU A 139 1.12 -9.25 2.58
C LEU A 139 1.86 -7.94 2.87
N VAL A 140 3.12 -7.83 2.47
CA VAL A 140 3.92 -6.63 2.72
C VAL A 140 3.44 -5.45 1.89
N SER A 141 3.30 -5.65 0.59
CA SER A 141 2.94 -4.58 -0.35
C SER A 141 1.43 -4.40 -0.55
N GLY A 142 0.64 -5.42 -0.24
CA GLY A 142 -0.79 -5.40 -0.53
C GLY A 142 -1.07 -5.27 -2.03
N SER A 143 -2.32 -5.03 -2.39
CA SER A 143 -2.71 -4.76 -3.77
C SER A 143 -4.14 -4.22 -3.81
N THR A 144 -4.43 -3.39 -4.79
CA THR A 144 -5.78 -2.92 -5.09
C THR A 144 -6.02 -3.03 -6.59
N GLY A 145 -7.15 -3.60 -6.97
CA GLY A 145 -7.51 -3.74 -8.38
C GLY A 145 -8.98 -4.05 -8.59
N ILE A 146 -9.51 -3.60 -9.72
CA ILE A 146 -10.90 -3.82 -10.12
C ILE A 146 -10.89 -4.50 -11.49
N ALA A 147 -11.53 -5.66 -11.58
CA ALA A 147 -11.79 -6.38 -12.81
C ALA A 147 -13.30 -6.53 -13.03
N VAL A 148 -13.69 -7.01 -14.21
CA VAL A 148 -15.10 -7.29 -14.46
C VAL A 148 -15.56 -8.47 -13.60
N GLY A 149 -16.54 -8.21 -12.74
CA GLY A 149 -17.14 -9.22 -11.88
C GLY A 149 -16.32 -9.59 -10.64
N MET A 150 -15.14 -9.00 -10.43
CA MET A 150 -14.34 -9.26 -9.24
C MET A 150 -13.38 -8.12 -8.92
N ALA A 151 -12.92 -8.06 -7.68
CA ALA A 151 -11.97 -7.07 -7.22
C ALA A 151 -11.00 -7.69 -6.23
N THR A 152 -9.91 -6.99 -5.96
CA THR A 152 -8.99 -7.27 -4.87
C THR A 152 -8.73 -6.00 -4.08
N ASN A 153 -8.57 -6.13 -2.78
CA ASN A 153 -8.18 -5.02 -1.91
C ASN A 153 -7.46 -5.58 -0.69
N ILE A 154 -6.15 -5.70 -0.83
CA ILE A 154 -5.28 -6.32 0.16
C ILE A 154 -4.52 -5.22 0.88
N PRO A 155 -4.69 -5.08 2.22
CA PRO A 155 -3.94 -4.07 2.96
C PRO A 155 -2.46 -4.43 3.07
N THR A 156 -1.63 -3.41 3.26
CA THR A 156 -0.21 -3.59 3.56
C THR A 156 -0.04 -4.08 5.01
N HIS A 157 1.09 -4.75 5.28
CA HIS A 157 1.43 -5.26 6.61
C HIS A 157 2.88 -4.93 6.96
N ASN A 158 3.19 -4.92 8.24
CA ASN A 158 4.54 -4.67 8.74
C ASN A 158 5.47 -5.82 8.35
N LEU A 159 6.62 -5.49 7.77
CA LEU A 159 7.58 -6.50 7.29
C LEU A 159 8.06 -7.43 8.39
N GLY A 160 8.43 -6.87 9.56
CA GLY A 160 8.88 -7.67 10.70
C GLY A 160 7.81 -8.65 11.19
N GLU A 161 6.57 -8.18 11.28
CA GLU A 161 5.43 -9.01 11.68
C GLU A 161 5.15 -10.12 10.65
N VAL A 162 5.23 -9.81 9.36
CA VAL A 162 5.06 -10.79 8.29
C VAL A 162 6.15 -11.86 8.36
N ILE A 163 7.39 -11.46 8.58
CA ILE A 163 8.52 -12.40 8.74
C ILE A 163 8.29 -13.29 9.96
N ASP A 164 7.92 -12.73 11.11
CA ASP A 164 7.68 -13.50 12.33
C ASP A 164 6.55 -14.52 12.14
N ALA A 165 5.45 -14.13 11.51
CA ALA A 165 4.34 -15.03 11.21
C ALA A 165 4.77 -16.14 10.23
N THR A 166 5.55 -15.80 9.22
CA THR A 166 6.06 -16.77 8.23
C THR A 166 6.99 -17.78 8.88
N VAL A 167 7.91 -17.33 9.71
CA VAL A 167 8.84 -18.20 10.46
C VAL A 167 8.07 -19.13 11.41
N ALA A 168 7.09 -18.58 12.15
CA ALA A 168 6.26 -19.39 13.03
C ALA A 168 5.49 -20.47 12.27
N TYR A 169 4.96 -20.15 11.10
CA TYR A 169 4.30 -21.12 10.22
C TYR A 169 5.26 -22.19 9.71
N LEU A 170 6.47 -21.80 9.31
CA LEU A 170 7.49 -22.75 8.84
C LEU A 170 7.91 -23.75 9.94
N ASN A 171 8.02 -23.27 11.18
CA ASN A 171 8.37 -24.09 12.33
C ASN A 171 7.22 -25.03 12.77
N ASP A 172 5.97 -24.62 12.56
CA ASP A 172 4.78 -25.39 12.90
C ASP A 172 3.65 -25.09 11.90
N PRO A 173 3.52 -25.85 10.80
CA PRO A 173 2.44 -25.66 9.83
C PRO A 173 1.03 -25.86 10.39
N GLU A 174 0.90 -26.51 11.55
CA GLU A 174 -0.38 -26.69 12.24
C GLU A 174 -0.71 -25.53 13.21
N ILE A 175 0.12 -24.48 13.24
CA ILE A 175 -0.08 -23.31 14.11
C ILE A 175 -1.49 -22.74 13.93
N GLN A 176 -2.12 -22.35 15.02
CA GLN A 176 -3.46 -21.78 14.98
C GLN A 176 -3.43 -20.33 14.48
N LEU A 177 -4.53 -19.91 13.84
CA LEU A 177 -4.64 -18.53 13.34
C LEU A 177 -4.48 -17.51 14.46
N GLU A 178 -5.00 -17.77 15.64
CA GLU A 178 -4.86 -16.91 16.81
C GLU A 178 -3.40 -16.63 17.16
N ASP A 179 -2.55 -17.66 17.06
CA ASP A 179 -1.12 -17.53 17.36
C ASP A 179 -0.39 -16.73 16.26
N LEU A 180 -0.80 -16.88 15.02
CA LEU A 180 -0.30 -16.05 13.91
C LEU A 180 -0.71 -14.58 14.10
N LEU A 181 -1.94 -14.32 14.50
CA LEU A 181 -2.44 -12.96 14.73
C LEU A 181 -1.84 -12.31 15.99
N ALA A 182 -1.29 -13.09 16.91
CA ALA A 182 -0.48 -12.55 18.00
C ALA A 182 0.84 -11.95 17.49
N LEU A 183 1.37 -12.48 16.39
CA LEU A 183 2.61 -11.99 15.76
C LEU A 183 2.35 -10.92 14.71
N MET A 184 1.23 -11.01 14.00
CA MET A 184 0.81 -10.09 12.95
C MET A 184 -0.67 -9.69 13.20
N PRO A 185 -0.92 -8.74 14.10
CA PRO A 185 -2.26 -8.49 14.63
C PRO A 185 -3.22 -7.81 13.65
N GLY A 186 -2.72 -7.18 12.60
CA GLY A 186 -3.54 -6.50 11.62
C GLY A 186 -2.75 -5.78 10.56
N PRO A 187 -3.42 -5.01 9.69
CA PRO A 187 -2.76 -4.19 8.68
C PRO A 187 -1.83 -3.15 9.29
N ASP A 188 -0.82 -2.74 8.51
CA ASP A 188 0.07 -1.64 8.82
C ASP A 188 0.16 -0.73 7.58
N PHE A 189 -0.58 0.36 7.62
CA PHE A 189 -0.65 1.29 6.50
C PHE A 189 0.50 2.29 6.52
N ALA A 190 1.00 2.64 5.34
CA ALA A 190 2.11 3.59 5.18
C ALA A 190 1.78 4.98 5.75
N THR A 191 0.53 5.38 5.74
CA THR A 191 0.06 6.65 6.31
C THR A 191 -0.12 6.61 7.83
N GLY A 192 -0.01 5.42 8.45
CA GLY A 192 -0.31 5.25 9.87
C GLY A 192 -1.81 5.17 10.14
N GLY A 193 -2.24 5.85 11.19
CA GLY A 193 -3.62 5.80 11.65
C GLY A 193 -3.86 4.72 12.69
N ILE A 194 -5.12 4.44 12.94
CA ILE A 194 -5.56 3.51 13.99
C ILE A 194 -6.54 2.51 13.37
N ILE A 195 -6.27 1.24 13.60
CA ILE A 195 -7.22 0.17 13.26
C ILE A 195 -8.25 0.09 14.38
N ASN A 196 -9.50 0.42 14.07
CA ASN A 196 -10.62 0.35 15.00
C ASN A 196 -11.45 -0.90 14.73
N ALA A 197 -10.93 -2.05 15.12
CA ALA A 197 -11.56 -3.34 14.92
C ALA A 197 -11.36 -4.22 16.16
N THR A 198 -12.35 -5.06 16.45
CA THR A 198 -12.24 -6.04 17.54
C THR A 198 -11.33 -7.19 17.12
N PRO A 199 -10.73 -7.93 18.08
CA PRO A 199 -9.98 -9.14 17.74
C PRO A 199 -10.81 -10.17 16.94
N GLU A 200 -12.10 -10.27 17.20
CA GLU A 200 -13.00 -11.16 16.48
C GLU A 200 -13.18 -10.73 15.01
N GLU A 201 -13.37 -9.43 14.77
CA GLU A 201 -13.47 -8.89 13.41
C GLU A 201 -12.19 -9.16 12.62
N LEU A 202 -11.03 -8.93 13.22
CA LEU A 202 -9.73 -9.21 12.60
C LEU A 202 -9.54 -10.70 12.36
N TYR A 203 -9.89 -11.55 13.31
CA TYR A 203 -9.85 -13.01 13.14
C TYR A 203 -10.66 -13.44 11.92
N ASN A 204 -11.89 -12.97 11.79
CA ASN A 204 -12.76 -13.33 10.67
C ASN A 204 -12.20 -12.90 9.31
N VAL A 205 -11.61 -11.71 9.25
CA VAL A 205 -10.96 -11.21 8.04
C VAL A 205 -9.79 -12.12 7.62
N TYR A 206 -8.92 -12.48 8.56
CA TYR A 206 -7.74 -13.31 8.25
C TYR A 206 -8.07 -14.80 8.13
N ALA A 207 -9.18 -15.25 8.67
CA ALA A 207 -9.65 -16.63 8.46
C ALA A 207 -10.18 -16.83 7.04
N THR A 208 -10.88 -15.85 6.49
CA THR A 208 -11.60 -15.96 5.21
C THR A 208 -10.96 -15.19 4.06
N GLY A 209 -10.20 -14.15 4.34
CA GLY A 209 -9.70 -13.20 3.35
C GLY A 209 -10.71 -12.12 2.96
N LEU A 210 -11.87 -12.07 3.61
CA LEU A 210 -12.95 -11.11 3.35
C LEU A 210 -13.41 -10.46 4.64
N GLY A 211 -13.71 -9.17 4.59
CA GLY A 211 -14.33 -8.48 5.70
C GLY A 211 -14.10 -6.98 5.64
N LYS A 212 -14.57 -6.30 6.69
CA LYS A 212 -14.50 -4.85 6.78
C LYS A 212 -13.74 -4.46 8.04
N ILE A 213 -12.82 -3.52 7.91
CA ILE A 213 -12.03 -2.98 9.03
C ILE A 213 -12.21 -1.46 9.03
N LYS A 214 -12.55 -0.89 10.17
CA LYS A 214 -12.57 0.57 10.33
C LYS A 214 -11.16 1.09 10.56
N VAL A 215 -10.80 2.12 9.81
CA VAL A 215 -9.52 2.81 9.90
C VAL A 215 -9.77 4.26 10.21
N ARG A 216 -9.12 4.80 11.22
CA ARG A 216 -9.26 6.21 11.60
C ARG A 216 -7.93 6.93 11.63
N GLY A 217 -7.97 8.25 11.38
CA GLY A 217 -6.82 9.12 11.52
C GLY A 217 -6.40 9.28 12.97
N LYS A 218 -5.14 9.56 13.18
CA LYS A 218 -4.61 9.91 14.49
C LYS A 218 -4.73 11.40 14.72
N VAL A 219 -5.25 11.79 15.88
CA VAL A 219 -5.54 13.16 16.25
C VAL A 219 -4.82 13.51 17.54
N GLU A 220 -4.22 14.69 17.58
CA GLU A 220 -3.64 15.28 18.79
C GLU A 220 -4.30 16.63 19.05
N VAL A 221 -4.52 16.94 20.32
CA VAL A 221 -4.95 18.28 20.73
C VAL A 221 -3.70 19.03 21.21
N ARG A 222 -3.40 20.16 20.54
CA ARG A 222 -2.20 20.97 20.83
C ARG A 222 -2.59 22.32 21.36
N ASP A 223 -1.79 22.84 22.30
CA ASP A 223 -1.87 24.21 22.75
C ASP A 223 -1.14 25.10 21.72
N ILE A 224 -1.83 26.09 21.17
CA ILE A 224 -1.27 27.01 20.17
C ILE A 224 -1.01 28.42 20.74
N GLY A 225 -1.08 28.59 22.07
CA GLY A 225 -0.85 29.85 22.76
C GLY A 225 -2.12 30.68 22.97
N TYR A 226 -2.01 31.69 23.83
CA TYR A 226 -3.10 32.58 24.17
C TYR A 226 -4.39 31.88 24.65
N GLY A 227 -4.26 30.71 25.29
CA GLY A 227 -5.39 29.92 25.77
C GLY A 227 -6.21 29.24 24.66
N ARG A 228 -5.66 29.17 23.45
CA ARG A 228 -6.28 28.50 22.30
C ARG A 228 -5.70 27.13 22.07
N LYS A 229 -6.54 26.23 21.57
CA LYS A 229 -6.14 24.85 21.21
C LYS A 229 -6.44 24.58 19.74
N SER A 230 -5.69 23.63 19.18
CA SER A 230 -5.90 23.12 17.84
C SER A 230 -6.05 21.61 17.87
N ILE A 231 -7.01 21.11 17.10
CA ILE A 231 -7.17 19.68 16.84
C ILE A 231 -6.32 19.39 15.61
N CYS A 232 -5.25 18.60 15.79
CA CYS A 232 -4.28 18.32 14.73
C CYS A 232 -4.43 16.87 14.27
N VAL A 233 -4.76 16.66 12.99
CA VAL A 233 -4.72 15.34 12.36
C VAL A 233 -3.29 15.10 11.91
N THR A 234 -2.61 14.19 12.59
CA THR A 234 -1.18 13.91 12.38
C THR A 234 -0.91 12.68 11.53
N GLU A 235 -1.88 11.77 11.44
CA GLU A 235 -1.84 10.62 10.55
C GLU A 235 -3.20 10.47 9.87
N LEU A 236 -3.18 10.30 8.56
CA LEU A 236 -4.39 10.10 7.77
C LEU A 236 -4.81 8.63 7.77
N PRO A 237 -6.10 8.33 7.78
CA PRO A 237 -6.52 6.96 7.44
C PRO A 237 -6.14 6.68 5.99
N TYR A 238 -5.75 5.45 5.68
CA TYR A 238 -5.36 5.06 4.31
C TYR A 238 -6.48 5.38 3.30
N THR A 239 -7.73 5.28 3.71
CA THR A 239 -8.91 5.60 2.90
C THR A 239 -9.01 7.07 2.48
N MET A 240 -8.23 7.95 3.11
CA MET A 240 -8.20 9.39 2.82
C MET A 240 -7.05 9.80 1.90
N ILE A 241 -6.23 8.88 1.40
CA ILE A 241 -5.16 9.21 0.46
C ILE A 241 -5.75 9.94 -0.76
N GLY A 242 -5.18 11.11 -1.09
CA GLY A 242 -5.66 11.96 -2.17
C GLY A 242 -6.91 12.76 -1.83
N GLY A 243 -7.39 12.73 -0.59
CA GLY A 243 -8.62 13.37 -0.16
C GLY A 243 -8.47 14.47 0.89
N THR A 244 -7.26 14.99 1.13
CA THR A 244 -7.04 16.02 2.15
C THR A 244 -7.78 17.33 1.85
N ALA A 245 -7.82 17.77 0.59
CA ALA A 245 -8.58 18.94 0.19
C ALA A 245 -10.08 18.74 0.43
N LYS A 246 -10.61 17.59 0.10
CA LYS A 246 -12.01 17.24 0.35
C LYS A 246 -12.33 17.22 1.85
N PHE A 247 -11.41 16.70 2.66
CA PHE A 247 -11.57 16.74 4.12
C PHE A 247 -11.69 18.17 4.64
N LEU A 248 -10.77 19.05 4.25
CA LEU A 248 -10.78 20.46 4.66
C LEU A 248 -12.04 21.17 4.17
N ASP A 249 -12.48 20.92 2.93
CA ASP A 249 -13.71 21.48 2.39
C ASP A 249 -14.94 20.99 3.15
N THR A 250 -14.99 19.73 3.52
CA THR A 250 -16.08 19.14 4.33
C THR A 250 -16.13 19.80 5.71
N VAL A 251 -14.98 19.98 6.36
CA VAL A 251 -14.91 20.67 7.66
C VAL A 251 -15.39 22.11 7.52
N ALA A 252 -14.97 22.83 6.47
CA ALA A 252 -15.42 24.19 6.21
C ALA A 252 -16.95 24.26 6.02
N GLU A 253 -17.53 23.29 5.33
CA GLU A 253 -18.99 23.18 5.16
C GLU A 253 -19.70 22.93 6.48
N LEU A 254 -19.18 22.04 7.34
CA LEU A 254 -19.73 21.81 8.67
C LEU A 254 -19.71 23.08 9.52
N VAL A 255 -18.67 23.89 9.41
CA VAL A 255 -18.58 25.19 10.07
C VAL A 255 -19.66 26.16 9.56
N ARG A 256 -19.79 26.26 8.22
CA ARG A 256 -20.83 27.13 7.60
C ARG A 256 -22.24 26.71 8.00
N ASN A 257 -22.49 25.42 8.16
CA ASN A 257 -23.79 24.88 8.57
C ASN A 257 -24.01 24.94 10.09
N ARG A 258 -23.11 25.57 10.83
CA ARG A 258 -23.18 25.74 12.29
C ARG A 258 -23.15 24.43 13.08
N GLU A 259 -22.59 23.38 12.51
CA GLU A 259 -22.41 22.11 13.21
C GLU A 259 -21.14 22.09 14.05
N LEU A 260 -20.19 23.00 13.80
CA LEU A 260 -18.93 23.14 14.54
C LEU A 260 -18.72 24.58 14.99
N PRO A 261 -19.57 25.09 15.90
CA PRO A 261 -19.56 26.56 16.27
C PRO A 261 -18.28 26.97 16.98
N ALA A 262 -17.54 26.09 17.61
CA ALA A 262 -16.30 26.42 18.30
C ALA A 262 -15.08 26.51 17.36
N VAL A 263 -15.19 26.08 16.12
CA VAL A 263 -14.08 26.11 15.14
C VAL A 263 -13.95 27.53 14.58
N VAL A 264 -12.73 28.08 14.62
CA VAL A 264 -12.43 29.45 14.16
C VAL A 264 -11.51 29.50 12.95
N ASP A 265 -10.70 28.43 12.72
CA ASP A 265 -9.79 28.38 11.58
C ASP A 265 -9.50 26.93 11.19
N ILE A 266 -9.20 26.72 9.93
CA ILE A 266 -8.87 25.42 9.36
C ILE A 266 -7.67 25.62 8.43
N ALA A 267 -6.59 24.87 8.64
CA ALA A 267 -5.38 25.02 7.84
C ALA A 267 -4.63 23.68 7.68
N ASP A 268 -4.02 23.52 6.52
CA ASP A 268 -3.01 22.48 6.31
C ASP A 268 -1.65 23.06 6.72
N ARG A 269 -1.09 22.56 7.81
CA ARG A 269 0.23 22.95 8.33
C ARG A 269 1.24 21.81 8.23
N GLY A 270 0.95 20.82 7.39
CA GLY A 270 1.87 19.72 7.11
C GLY A 270 3.13 20.22 6.39
N ASP A 271 4.23 19.53 6.64
CA ASP A 271 5.51 19.80 6.01
C ASP A 271 6.22 18.48 5.69
N LYS A 272 7.52 18.56 5.34
CA LYS A 272 8.36 17.39 5.06
C LYS A 272 8.49 16.42 6.23
N ASN A 273 8.15 16.84 7.46
CA ASN A 273 8.27 16.03 8.66
C ASN A 273 6.96 15.29 9.00
N GLY A 274 5.87 15.59 8.32
CA GLY A 274 4.61 14.89 8.49
C GLY A 274 3.37 15.71 8.19
N GLU A 275 2.24 15.02 8.20
CA GLU A 275 0.92 15.61 8.03
C GLU A 275 0.51 16.40 9.27
N CYS A 276 -0.18 17.50 9.06
CA CYS A 276 -0.77 18.29 10.14
C CYS A 276 -1.95 19.09 9.61
N LEU A 277 -3.13 18.48 9.59
CA LEU A 277 -4.37 19.18 9.26
C LEU A 277 -4.92 19.77 10.56
N CYS A 278 -4.95 21.09 10.66
CA CYS A 278 -5.25 21.80 11.89
C CYS A 278 -6.65 22.39 11.88
N ILE A 279 -7.38 22.15 12.97
CA ILE A 279 -8.70 22.70 13.23
C ILE A 279 -8.62 23.46 14.54
N ASP A 280 -8.51 24.78 14.43
CA ASP A 280 -8.34 25.68 15.57
C ASP A 280 -9.68 25.98 16.20
N VAL A 281 -9.76 25.94 17.52
CA VAL A 281 -10.99 26.21 18.28
C VAL A 281 -10.87 27.48 19.09
N LYS A 282 -12.02 28.03 19.47
CA LYS A 282 -12.12 29.26 20.27
C LYS A 282 -11.40 29.08 21.61
N LYS A 283 -10.86 30.22 22.12
CA LYS A 283 -10.34 30.26 23.48
C LYS A 283 -11.42 29.83 24.49
N GLY A 284 -11.04 28.96 25.42
CA GLY A 284 -11.96 28.49 26.45
C GLY A 284 -12.88 27.35 26.04
N THR A 285 -12.70 26.78 24.84
CA THR A 285 -13.44 25.58 24.44
C THR A 285 -13.07 24.43 25.38
N SER A 286 -14.09 23.78 25.95
CA SER A 286 -13.90 22.70 26.90
C SER A 286 -13.34 21.43 26.21
N ASP A 287 -12.69 20.55 26.99
CA ASP A 287 -12.20 19.27 26.49
C ASP A 287 -13.35 18.39 25.99
N GLU A 288 -14.52 18.48 26.60
CA GLU A 288 -15.74 17.79 26.17
C GLU A 288 -16.19 18.26 24.78
N GLU A 289 -16.23 19.58 24.55
CA GLU A 289 -16.56 20.13 23.23
C GLU A 289 -15.54 19.73 22.16
N ILE A 290 -14.23 19.72 22.50
CA ILE A 290 -13.17 19.28 21.61
C ILE A 290 -13.38 17.82 21.22
N GLN A 291 -13.68 16.96 22.19
CA GLN A 291 -13.94 15.55 21.92
C GLN A 291 -15.19 15.35 21.04
N ASN A 292 -16.22 16.17 21.23
CA ASN A 292 -17.41 16.13 20.38
C ASN A 292 -17.08 16.55 18.93
N ILE A 293 -16.23 17.54 18.75
CA ILE A 293 -15.75 17.94 17.42
C ILE A 293 -15.01 16.76 16.76
N ILE A 294 -14.09 16.13 17.48
CA ILE A 294 -13.33 14.97 16.97
C ILE A 294 -14.29 13.86 16.54
N ASN A 295 -15.32 13.56 17.33
CA ASN A 295 -16.30 12.54 17.00
C ASN A 295 -17.11 12.90 15.74
N ILE A 296 -17.44 14.17 15.54
CA ILE A 296 -18.11 14.66 14.33
C ILE A 296 -17.19 14.49 13.11
N LEU A 297 -15.91 14.81 13.25
CA LEU A 297 -14.93 14.62 12.17
C LEU A 297 -14.84 13.15 11.75
N TYR A 298 -14.82 12.23 12.70
CA TYR A 298 -14.81 10.80 12.39
C TYR A 298 -16.05 10.38 11.59
N LYS A 299 -17.22 10.85 11.99
CA LYS A 299 -18.49 10.44 11.39
C LYS A 299 -18.82 11.15 10.08
N LYS A 300 -18.57 12.48 10.00
CA LYS A 300 -19.06 13.33 8.91
C LYS A 300 -17.99 13.78 7.94
N ALA A 301 -16.71 13.72 8.31
CA ALA A 301 -15.59 14.13 7.47
C ALA A 301 -14.71 12.97 7.02
N ALA A 302 -15.19 11.76 7.13
CA ALA A 302 -14.48 10.52 6.72
C ALA A 302 -13.10 10.34 7.37
N LEU A 303 -12.87 10.95 8.53
CA LEU A 303 -11.65 10.74 9.30
C LEU A 303 -11.59 9.32 9.88
N GLU A 304 -12.72 8.65 9.99
CA GLU A 304 -12.84 7.21 10.12
C GLU A 304 -13.65 6.70 8.94
N ASP A 305 -13.15 5.65 8.29
CA ASP A 305 -13.83 5.03 7.17
C ASP A 305 -13.57 3.52 7.16
N THR A 306 -14.34 2.81 6.38
CA THR A 306 -14.23 1.35 6.25
C THR A 306 -13.25 1.00 5.14
N PHE A 307 -12.27 0.15 5.47
CA PHE A 307 -11.43 -0.53 4.50
C PHE A 307 -12.03 -1.92 4.25
N GLY A 308 -12.53 -2.15 3.06
CA GLY A 308 -13.09 -3.44 2.66
C GLY A 308 -11.95 -4.38 2.26
N VAL A 309 -11.63 -5.37 3.08
CA VAL A 309 -10.61 -6.38 2.78
C VAL A 309 -11.17 -7.43 1.85
N ASN A 310 -10.45 -7.68 0.77
CA ASN A 310 -10.72 -8.76 -0.18
C ASN A 310 -9.38 -9.28 -0.71
N ILE A 311 -8.90 -10.37 -0.10
CA ILE A 311 -7.61 -10.96 -0.48
C ILE A 311 -7.83 -11.93 -1.64
N ASN A 312 -8.21 -11.37 -2.78
CA ASN A 312 -8.40 -12.09 -4.02
C ASN A 312 -7.10 -12.02 -4.84
N CYS A 313 -6.55 -13.16 -5.18
CA CYS A 313 -5.26 -13.25 -5.87
C CYS A 313 -5.25 -14.40 -6.87
N ILE A 314 -4.25 -14.43 -7.73
CA ILE A 314 -4.07 -15.52 -8.70
C ILE A 314 -3.27 -16.64 -8.04
N ASN A 315 -3.84 -17.84 -7.99
CA ASN A 315 -3.20 -19.06 -7.56
C ASN A 315 -3.32 -20.12 -8.68
N ASN A 316 -2.18 -20.55 -9.23
CA ASN A 316 -2.15 -21.47 -10.36
C ASN A 316 -3.02 -21.01 -11.54
N GLY A 317 -2.95 -19.72 -11.88
CA GLY A 317 -3.67 -19.12 -12.99
C GLY A 317 -5.15 -18.83 -12.73
N LYS A 318 -5.65 -19.09 -11.52
CA LYS A 318 -7.08 -18.90 -11.17
C LYS A 318 -7.25 -17.92 -10.00
N PRO A 319 -8.29 -17.06 -10.03
CA PRO A 319 -8.63 -16.22 -8.89
C PRO A 319 -9.06 -17.07 -7.69
N GLU A 320 -8.52 -16.73 -6.53
CA GLU A 320 -8.90 -17.36 -5.26
C GLU A 320 -8.81 -16.35 -4.13
N VAL A 321 -9.83 -16.28 -3.30
CA VAL A 321 -9.82 -15.48 -2.07
C VAL A 321 -9.22 -16.34 -0.96
N MET A 322 -8.18 -15.81 -0.29
CA MET A 322 -7.40 -16.59 0.69
C MET A 322 -7.34 -15.89 2.04
N GLY A 323 -7.47 -16.69 3.11
CA GLY A 323 -7.07 -16.27 4.44
C GLY A 323 -5.56 -16.34 4.66
N LEU A 324 -5.10 -15.88 5.82
CA LEU A 324 -3.68 -15.77 6.13
C LEU A 324 -2.94 -17.12 6.08
N LYS A 325 -3.47 -18.17 6.70
CA LYS A 325 -2.82 -19.48 6.69
C LYS A 325 -2.65 -20.05 5.29
N LYS A 326 -3.65 -19.88 4.43
CA LYS A 326 -3.60 -20.34 3.04
C LYS A 326 -2.52 -19.58 2.26
N ILE A 327 -2.41 -18.28 2.45
CA ILE A 327 -1.36 -17.47 1.82
C ILE A 327 0.02 -17.98 2.24
N LEU A 328 0.24 -18.18 3.52
CA LEU A 328 1.53 -18.69 4.03
C LEU A 328 1.83 -20.09 3.50
N LYS A 329 0.82 -20.95 3.45
CA LYS A 329 0.98 -22.30 2.89
C LYS A 329 1.39 -22.25 1.42
N VAL A 330 0.67 -21.54 0.59
CA VAL A 330 0.94 -21.44 -0.85
C VAL A 330 2.30 -20.81 -1.10
N TYR A 331 2.62 -19.73 -0.40
CA TYR A 331 3.90 -19.06 -0.52
C TYR A 331 5.07 -19.95 -0.11
N THR A 332 4.99 -20.62 1.03
CA THR A 332 6.07 -21.47 1.52
C THR A 332 6.25 -22.74 0.66
N ASP A 333 5.15 -23.34 0.21
CA ASP A 333 5.22 -24.48 -0.73
C ASP A 333 5.91 -24.05 -2.04
N PHE A 334 5.60 -22.88 -2.55
CA PHE A 334 6.27 -22.31 -3.72
C PHE A 334 7.77 -22.11 -3.48
N LYS A 335 8.16 -21.56 -2.34
CA LYS A 335 9.57 -21.34 -2.00
C LYS A 335 10.33 -22.66 -1.85
N TYR A 336 9.75 -23.67 -1.21
CA TYR A 336 10.34 -25.00 -1.14
C TYR A 336 10.59 -25.56 -2.54
N GLY A 337 9.62 -25.48 -3.43
CA GLY A 337 9.79 -25.90 -4.83
C GLY A 337 10.93 -25.19 -5.55
N LEU A 338 11.14 -23.89 -5.29
CA LEU A 338 12.25 -23.13 -5.85
C LEU A 338 13.61 -23.59 -5.31
N TYR A 339 13.72 -23.88 -4.02
CA TYR A 339 14.97 -24.36 -3.43
C TYR A 339 15.36 -25.73 -3.95
N ASP A 340 14.41 -26.60 -4.25
CA ASP A 340 14.67 -27.92 -4.83
C ASP A 340 15.22 -27.83 -6.25
N THR A 341 15.02 -26.71 -6.95
CA THR A 341 15.54 -26.46 -8.31
C THR A 341 16.80 -25.60 -8.34
N LYS A 342 17.21 -25.03 -7.22
CA LYS A 342 18.40 -24.19 -7.08
C LYS A 342 19.65 -25.04 -6.83
#